data_debb0d76b1e01bfb2b22d1c13c798ce9
#
_entry.id   debb0d76b1e01bfb2b22d1c13c798ce9
#
_cell.length_a   1.000
_cell.length_b   1.000
_cell.length_c   1.000
_cell.angle_alpha   90.00
_cell.angle_beta   90.00
_cell.angle_gamma   90.00
#
_symmetry.space_group_name_H-M   'P 1'
#
loop_
_entity.id
_entity.type
_entity.pdbx_description
1 polymer ?
#
loop_
_entity_poly.entity_id
_entity_poly.type
_entity_poly.pdbx_seq_one_letter_code
_entity_poly.pdbx_strand_id
1 'polypeptide(L)'
;MAVHRMCYHRLRKAFPTVPSQICIKVEQAVSANYVACVTNTKEYPKKPLRRKNPALQLDQCLYSHLTTSSINLSTGVPQKRAAVEFKTYPKFDELAKTCRMRDPMIRLKDDRLKLLIPFDSVEIPVIGETYLGIDLGMRRIATTSDGVAYSDKAYLANRRRIRYKKSILKSKKKHSHSARRKLKALRHKERNVSKNFCHHLANELLKTDKTVLVMEDLTKIKQKTAKTEQGHVRKRHNNAISQVPFYQIKQILTYKAPLIGKRVETVSPHNTSKMDCRNGSTKECKRIGCRFYASDGVVFDADWNAAINIALRKHPISFKLPLDGQLNLIGRVCQPPNSGFSSETCKPSHL
;
A
#
# COMPACT_ATOMS: atom_id res chain seq x y z
N MET A 1 -5.67 17.24 -32.18
CA MET A 1 -5.95 18.68 -32.44
C MET A 1 -7.43 18.99 -32.71
N ALA A 2 -8.18 18.23 -33.50
CA ALA A 2 -9.59 18.53 -33.82
C ALA A 2 -10.53 18.56 -32.60
N VAL A 3 -10.43 17.60 -31.68
CA VAL A 3 -11.29 17.54 -30.46
C VAL A 3 -11.04 18.75 -29.55
N HIS A 4 -9.78 19.18 -29.42
CA HIS A 4 -9.44 20.35 -28.63
C HIS A 4 -10.15 21.61 -29.16
N ARG A 5 -10.06 21.89 -30.48
CA ARG A 5 -10.73 23.07 -31.05
C ARG A 5 -12.25 23.07 -30.80
N MET A 6 -12.91 21.92 -30.99
CA MET A 6 -14.36 21.81 -30.77
C MET A 6 -14.78 22.01 -29.32
N CYS A 7 -14.08 21.40 -28.37
CA CYS A 7 -14.43 21.49 -26.94
C CYS A 7 -14.04 22.83 -26.33
N TYR A 8 -12.91 23.39 -26.68
CA TYR A 8 -12.41 24.65 -26.13
C TYR A 8 -13.37 25.82 -26.41
N HIS A 9 -13.77 26.01 -27.65
CA HIS A 9 -14.68 27.12 -28.00
C HIS A 9 -16.05 26.98 -27.33
N ARG A 10 -16.57 25.77 -27.23
CA ARG A 10 -17.84 25.51 -26.48
C ARG A 10 -17.70 25.84 -25.00
N LEU A 11 -16.61 25.42 -24.36
CA LEU A 11 -16.33 25.72 -22.95
C LEU A 11 -16.17 27.24 -22.74
N ARG A 12 -15.44 27.93 -23.59
CA ARG A 12 -15.28 29.40 -23.50
C ARG A 12 -16.61 30.13 -23.65
N LYS A 13 -17.46 29.69 -24.56
CA LYS A 13 -18.81 30.27 -24.74
C LYS A 13 -19.71 30.01 -23.52
N ALA A 14 -19.64 28.81 -22.94
CA ALA A 14 -20.44 28.43 -21.76
C ALA A 14 -19.96 29.09 -20.46
N PHE A 15 -18.64 29.37 -20.36
CA PHE A 15 -17.99 29.89 -19.15
C PHE A 15 -17.07 31.06 -19.49
N PRO A 16 -17.60 32.22 -19.90
CA PRO A 16 -16.81 33.36 -20.38
C PRO A 16 -15.90 33.97 -19.31
N THR A 17 -16.30 33.91 -18.05
CA THR A 17 -15.55 34.46 -16.88
C THR A 17 -14.43 33.54 -16.39
N VAL A 18 -14.43 32.25 -16.81
CA VAL A 18 -13.38 31.31 -16.38
C VAL A 18 -12.11 31.54 -17.20
N PRO A 19 -10.92 31.57 -16.60
CA PRO A 19 -9.66 31.67 -17.36
C PRO A 19 -9.56 30.60 -18.45
N SER A 20 -9.07 31.01 -19.62
CA SER A 20 -8.91 30.11 -20.79
C SER A 20 -8.09 28.88 -20.45
N GLN A 21 -7.06 29.06 -19.66
CA GLN A 21 -6.17 27.96 -19.23
C GLN A 21 -6.90 26.92 -18.36
N ILE A 22 -7.87 27.30 -17.54
CA ILE A 22 -8.71 26.36 -16.79
C ILE A 22 -9.52 25.48 -17.76
N CYS A 23 -10.08 26.06 -18.83
CA CYS A 23 -10.81 25.28 -19.82
C CYS A 23 -9.91 24.23 -20.50
N ILE A 24 -8.67 24.61 -20.84
CA ILE A 24 -7.66 23.70 -21.39
C ILE A 24 -7.32 22.56 -20.40
N LYS A 25 -7.07 22.90 -19.14
CA LYS A 25 -6.75 21.90 -18.10
C LYS A 25 -7.90 20.94 -17.82
N VAL A 26 -9.13 21.41 -17.82
CA VAL A 26 -10.33 20.57 -17.67
C VAL A 26 -10.45 19.59 -18.85
N GLU A 27 -10.25 20.07 -20.07
CA GLU A 27 -10.28 19.24 -21.27
C GLU A 27 -9.18 18.16 -21.22
N GLN A 28 -7.95 18.52 -20.90
CA GLN A 28 -6.83 17.58 -20.74
C GLN A 28 -7.14 16.53 -19.68
N ALA A 29 -7.70 16.93 -18.52
CA ALA A 29 -8.07 16.01 -17.45
C ALA A 29 -9.18 15.04 -17.84
N VAL A 30 -10.17 15.50 -18.62
CA VAL A 30 -11.25 14.65 -19.15
C VAL A 30 -10.69 13.67 -20.17
N SER A 31 -9.91 14.14 -21.15
CA SER A 31 -9.25 13.30 -22.15
C SER A 31 -8.40 12.20 -21.52
N ALA A 32 -7.55 12.56 -20.56
CA ALA A 32 -6.72 11.58 -19.84
C ALA A 32 -7.55 10.51 -19.13
N ASN A 33 -8.73 10.85 -18.60
CA ASN A 33 -9.64 9.86 -17.98
C ASN A 33 -10.22 8.87 -18.98
N TYR A 34 -10.59 9.33 -20.16
CA TYR A 34 -11.10 8.46 -21.22
C TYR A 34 -9.99 7.52 -21.71
N VAL A 35 -8.79 8.06 -21.97
CA VAL A 35 -7.62 7.25 -22.34
C VAL A 35 -7.34 6.19 -21.30
N ALA A 36 -7.29 6.56 -20.01
CA ALA A 36 -7.06 5.60 -18.92
C ALA A 36 -8.18 4.54 -18.83
N CYS A 37 -9.44 4.92 -19.07
CA CYS A 37 -10.55 3.97 -19.10
C CYS A 37 -10.37 2.96 -20.23
N VAL A 38 -10.13 3.42 -21.46
CA VAL A 38 -9.95 2.56 -22.64
C VAL A 38 -8.73 1.65 -22.48
N THR A 39 -7.61 2.18 -21.97
CA THR A 39 -6.40 1.38 -21.73
C THR A 39 -6.64 0.25 -20.75
N ASN A 40 -7.39 0.51 -19.66
CA ASN A 40 -7.64 -0.48 -18.61
C ASN A 40 -8.74 -1.48 -18.95
N THR A 41 -9.81 -1.05 -19.66
CA THR A 41 -10.96 -1.90 -19.97
C THR A 41 -10.96 -2.45 -21.37
N LYS A 42 -10.13 -1.90 -22.26
CA LYS A 42 -10.09 -2.17 -23.72
C LYS A 42 -11.38 -1.77 -24.44
N GLU A 43 -12.28 -1.03 -23.78
CA GLU A 43 -13.57 -0.59 -24.31
C GLU A 43 -13.83 0.88 -23.96
N TYR A 44 -14.56 1.57 -24.83
CA TYR A 44 -15.07 2.91 -24.52
C TYR A 44 -16.21 2.84 -23.49
N PRO A 45 -16.25 3.77 -22.53
CA PRO A 45 -17.30 3.77 -21.51
C PRO A 45 -18.67 4.07 -22.14
N LYS A 46 -19.65 3.21 -21.87
CA LYS A 46 -21.06 3.36 -22.33
C LYS A 46 -21.78 4.59 -21.77
N LYS A 47 -21.27 5.18 -20.70
CA LYS A 47 -21.79 6.37 -20.03
C LYS A 47 -20.67 7.38 -19.79
N PRO A 48 -20.97 8.70 -19.79
CA PRO A 48 -19.98 9.71 -19.49
C PRO A 48 -19.27 9.47 -18.16
N LEU A 49 -17.95 9.59 -18.14
CA LEU A 49 -17.16 9.43 -16.94
C LEU A 49 -17.37 10.65 -16.03
N ARG A 50 -17.93 10.43 -14.84
CA ARG A 50 -18.14 11.46 -13.83
C ARG A 50 -17.19 11.29 -12.66
N ARG A 51 -16.44 12.33 -12.31
CA ARG A 51 -15.66 12.40 -11.08
C ARG A 51 -16.43 13.15 -10.00
N LYS A 52 -16.55 12.58 -8.80
CA LYS A 52 -17.23 13.25 -7.67
C LYS A 52 -16.44 14.43 -7.14
N ASN A 53 -15.11 14.32 -7.08
CA ASN A 53 -14.23 15.34 -6.56
C ASN A 53 -13.07 15.51 -7.57
N PRO A 54 -13.30 16.25 -8.66
CA PRO A 54 -12.24 16.51 -9.63
C PRO A 54 -11.11 17.31 -8.99
N ALA A 55 -9.89 17.03 -9.41
CA ALA A 55 -8.75 17.89 -9.10
C ALA A 55 -8.40 18.65 -10.39
N LEU A 56 -8.16 19.94 -10.24
CA LEU A 56 -7.66 20.81 -11.29
C LEU A 56 -6.17 21.00 -11.09
N GLN A 57 -5.36 20.59 -12.07
CA GLN A 57 -3.93 20.89 -12.06
C GLN A 57 -3.72 22.34 -12.45
N LEU A 58 -2.92 23.03 -11.67
CA LEU A 58 -2.50 24.39 -11.96
C LEU A 58 -1.16 24.37 -12.70
N ASP A 59 -0.96 25.35 -13.55
CA ASP A 59 0.33 25.64 -14.16
C ASP A 59 0.71 27.09 -13.88
N GLN A 60 1.87 27.50 -14.34
CA GLN A 60 2.42 28.86 -14.10
C GLN A 60 1.52 29.99 -14.64
N CYS A 61 0.59 29.69 -15.57
CA CYS A 61 -0.41 30.67 -16.02
C CYS A 61 -1.51 30.87 -14.96
N LEU A 62 -1.84 29.82 -14.19
CA LEU A 62 -2.91 29.83 -13.21
C LEU A 62 -2.43 30.17 -11.79
N TYR A 63 -1.16 30.01 -11.48
CA TYR A 63 -0.60 30.36 -10.17
C TYR A 63 0.77 31.02 -10.30
N SER A 64 1.18 31.71 -9.24
CA SER A 64 2.53 32.22 -9.03
C SER A 64 2.83 32.25 -7.53
N HIS A 65 4.09 32.51 -7.18
CA HIS A 65 4.54 32.66 -5.78
C HIS A 65 4.02 31.56 -4.86
N LEU A 66 4.29 30.28 -5.20
CA LEU A 66 4.01 29.17 -4.33
C LEU A 66 5.08 29.13 -3.22
N THR A 67 4.65 29.43 -2.00
CA THR A 67 5.48 29.36 -0.80
C THR A 67 5.05 28.18 0.10
N THR A 68 5.60 28.07 1.28
CA THR A 68 5.19 27.08 2.28
C THR A 68 3.84 27.40 2.95
N SER A 69 3.33 28.63 2.81
CA SER A 69 2.10 29.07 3.48
C SER A 69 1.09 29.75 2.57
N SER A 70 1.50 30.16 1.36
CA SER A 70 0.64 30.94 0.45
C SER A 70 0.88 30.58 -1.02
N ILE A 71 -0.11 30.90 -1.83
CA ILE A 71 -0.07 30.78 -3.29
C ILE A 71 -0.90 31.91 -3.90
N ASN A 72 -0.40 32.51 -4.98
CA ASN A 72 -1.17 33.48 -5.76
C ASN A 72 -1.90 32.78 -6.89
N LEU A 73 -3.24 32.85 -6.90
CA LEU A 73 -4.11 32.22 -7.87
C LEU A 73 -4.70 33.24 -8.84
N SER A 74 -4.79 32.90 -10.12
CA SER A 74 -5.51 33.69 -11.11
C SER A 74 -7.00 33.77 -10.77
N THR A 75 -7.56 34.99 -10.75
CA THR A 75 -8.97 35.25 -10.41
C THR A 75 -9.90 35.19 -11.61
N GLY A 76 -9.39 35.01 -12.82
CA GLY A 76 -10.17 35.12 -14.06
C GLY A 76 -10.25 36.54 -14.61
N VAL A 77 -9.90 37.54 -13.84
CA VAL A 77 -9.73 38.92 -14.33
C VAL A 77 -8.30 39.05 -14.88
N PRO A 78 -8.10 39.59 -16.09
CA PRO A 78 -6.78 39.78 -16.66
C PRO A 78 -5.82 40.45 -15.68
N GLN A 79 -4.62 39.89 -15.53
CA GLN A 79 -3.54 40.39 -14.66
C GLN A 79 -3.84 40.46 -13.16
N LYS A 80 -5.07 40.10 -12.71
CA LYS A 80 -5.41 40.06 -11.28
C LYS A 80 -5.20 38.65 -10.71
N ARG A 81 -4.43 38.58 -9.63
CA ARG A 81 -4.20 37.37 -8.84
C ARG A 81 -4.60 37.62 -7.39
N ALA A 82 -5.15 36.62 -6.73
CA ALA A 82 -5.46 36.64 -5.32
C ALA A 82 -4.46 35.80 -4.54
N ALA A 83 -3.90 36.39 -3.49
CA ALA A 83 -3.09 35.66 -2.53
C ALA A 83 -4.01 34.80 -1.66
N VAL A 84 -3.72 33.50 -1.58
CA VAL A 84 -4.48 32.54 -0.78
C VAL A 84 -3.52 31.88 0.20
N GLU A 85 -3.79 32.06 1.48
CA GLU A 85 -3.07 31.37 2.54
C GLU A 85 -3.64 29.99 2.76
N PHE A 86 -2.79 29.02 3.12
CA PHE A 86 -3.18 27.67 3.44
C PHE A 86 -2.46 27.14 4.68
N LYS A 87 -3.11 26.23 5.40
CA LYS A 87 -2.53 25.57 6.56
C LYS A 87 -1.76 24.33 6.14
N THR A 88 -0.56 24.19 6.67
CA THR A 88 0.35 23.06 6.47
C THR A 88 0.34 22.11 7.65
N TYR A 89 1.20 21.11 7.62
CA TYR A 89 1.43 20.15 8.69
C TYR A 89 2.92 19.78 8.73
N PRO A 90 3.46 19.34 9.90
CA PRO A 90 4.91 19.21 10.11
C PRO A 90 5.67 18.46 9.01
N LYS A 91 5.08 17.37 8.47
CA LYS A 91 5.71 16.61 7.38
C LYS A 91 5.79 17.39 6.07
N PHE A 92 4.84 18.28 5.80
CA PHE A 92 4.90 19.16 4.63
C PHE A 92 6.06 20.15 4.78
N ASP A 93 6.19 20.75 5.96
CA ASP A 93 7.22 21.75 6.24
C ASP A 93 8.63 21.15 6.17
N GLU A 94 8.77 19.88 6.62
CA GLU A 94 10.02 19.10 6.47
C GLU A 94 10.36 18.88 4.99
N LEU A 95 9.38 18.41 4.20
CA LEU A 95 9.57 18.16 2.77
C LEU A 95 9.87 19.43 1.99
N ALA A 96 9.23 20.54 2.34
CA ALA A 96 9.44 21.82 1.67
C ALA A 96 10.86 22.40 1.87
N LYS A 97 11.56 22.00 2.95
CA LYS A 97 12.96 22.36 3.18
C LYS A 97 13.95 21.57 2.33
N THR A 98 13.62 20.33 2.01
CA THR A 98 14.55 19.36 1.39
C THR A 98 14.22 19.03 -0.05
N CYS A 99 12.96 19.20 -0.47
CA CYS A 99 12.48 18.77 -1.78
C CYS A 99 11.86 19.94 -2.54
N ARG A 100 12.03 19.92 -3.86
CA ARG A 100 11.41 20.91 -4.74
C ARG A 100 9.90 20.68 -4.84
N MET A 101 9.10 21.71 -4.62
CA MET A 101 7.67 21.72 -4.88
C MET A 101 7.40 21.76 -6.38
N ARG A 102 6.42 20.96 -6.85
CA ARG A 102 5.96 20.92 -8.23
C ARG A 102 4.59 21.57 -8.39
N ASP A 103 4.12 21.67 -9.62
CA ASP A 103 2.84 22.28 -9.96
C ASP A 103 1.70 21.73 -9.10
N PRO A 104 1.01 22.59 -8.35
CA PRO A 104 -0.03 22.15 -7.41
C PRO A 104 -1.33 21.77 -8.12
N MET A 105 -2.18 21.04 -7.41
CA MET A 105 -3.55 20.72 -7.83
C MET A 105 -4.54 21.24 -6.78
N ILE A 106 -5.63 21.80 -7.24
CA ILE A 106 -6.76 22.18 -6.36
C ILE A 106 -7.84 21.10 -6.46
N ARG A 107 -8.36 20.70 -5.31
CA ARG A 107 -9.49 19.79 -5.20
C ARG A 107 -10.55 20.34 -4.26
N LEU A 108 -11.78 20.42 -4.73
CA LEU A 108 -12.94 20.65 -3.88
C LEU A 108 -13.42 19.33 -3.27
N LYS A 109 -13.49 19.25 -1.95
CA LYS A 109 -14.02 18.09 -1.23
C LYS A 109 -14.70 18.55 0.05
N ASP A 110 -15.97 18.13 0.23
CA ASP A 110 -16.78 18.45 1.41
C ASP A 110 -16.78 19.98 1.69
N ASP A 111 -17.06 20.78 0.64
CA ASP A 111 -17.08 22.25 0.58
C ASP A 111 -15.78 22.96 1.05
N ARG A 112 -14.69 22.21 1.07
CA ARG A 112 -13.35 22.73 1.38
C ARG A 112 -12.44 22.58 0.18
N LEU A 113 -11.72 23.64 -0.14
CA LEU A 113 -10.63 23.60 -1.10
C LEU A 113 -9.41 22.95 -0.43
N LYS A 114 -8.83 21.99 -1.10
CA LYS A 114 -7.58 21.34 -0.71
C LYS A 114 -6.54 21.57 -1.79
N LEU A 115 -5.43 22.14 -1.39
CA LEU A 115 -4.25 22.26 -2.23
C LEU A 115 -3.41 20.99 -2.08
N LEU A 116 -3.07 20.37 -3.19
CA LEU A 116 -2.23 19.17 -3.27
C LEU A 116 -0.95 19.59 -3.97
N ILE A 117 0.13 19.65 -3.23
CA ILE A 117 1.45 20.06 -3.74
C ILE A 117 2.31 18.81 -3.83
N PRO A 118 2.69 18.35 -5.04
CA PRO A 118 3.66 17.29 -5.20
C PRO A 118 5.08 17.81 -4.86
N PHE A 119 5.89 16.93 -4.29
CA PHE A 119 7.31 17.16 -4.10
C PHE A 119 8.11 16.22 -4.99
N ASP A 120 9.26 16.67 -5.47
CA ASP A 120 10.22 15.75 -6.06
C ASP A 120 10.72 14.80 -4.98
N SER A 121 10.68 13.51 -5.26
CA SER A 121 11.30 12.55 -4.37
C SER A 121 12.82 12.57 -4.60
N VAL A 122 13.56 12.84 -3.55
CA VAL A 122 15.00 12.59 -3.55
C VAL A 122 15.17 11.12 -3.19
N GLU A 123 15.52 10.28 -4.16
CA GLU A 123 15.94 8.91 -3.90
C GLU A 123 17.36 8.94 -3.35
N ILE A 124 17.53 8.41 -2.16
CA ILE A 124 18.85 8.26 -1.56
C ILE A 124 19.51 7.03 -2.19
N PRO A 125 20.74 7.14 -2.74
CA PRO A 125 21.43 5.99 -3.29
C PRO A 125 21.57 4.88 -2.26
N VAL A 126 21.35 3.63 -2.68
CA VAL A 126 21.54 2.46 -1.83
C VAL A 126 23.05 2.19 -1.71
N ILE A 127 23.57 2.28 -0.50
CA ILE A 127 24.98 2.03 -0.21
C ILE A 127 25.12 0.63 0.40
N GLY A 128 25.92 -0.22 -0.25
CA GLY A 128 26.12 -1.61 0.16
C GLY A 128 24.94 -2.52 -0.22
N GLU A 129 25.16 -3.83 -0.09
CA GLU A 129 24.16 -4.85 -0.43
C GLU A 129 23.99 -5.83 0.72
N THR A 130 23.17 -5.46 1.69
CA THR A 130 22.77 -6.35 2.78
C THR A 130 21.29 -6.69 2.62
N TYR A 131 20.95 -7.97 2.72
CA TYR A 131 19.63 -8.48 2.33
C TYR A 131 18.79 -8.86 3.54
N LEU A 132 17.51 -8.49 3.52
CA LEU A 132 16.49 -8.92 4.45
C LEU A 132 15.39 -9.66 3.69
N GLY A 133 15.25 -10.96 3.89
CA GLY A 133 14.12 -11.73 3.38
C GLY A 133 12.88 -11.51 4.24
N ILE A 134 11.73 -11.33 3.61
CA ILE A 134 10.45 -11.09 4.27
C ILE A 134 9.42 -12.08 3.74
N ASP A 135 9.01 -13.03 4.58
CA ASP A 135 7.86 -13.89 4.33
C ASP A 135 6.58 -13.22 4.82
N LEU A 136 5.56 -13.14 3.98
CA LEU A 136 4.25 -12.57 4.31
C LEU A 136 3.20 -13.66 4.50
N GLY A 137 2.76 -13.84 5.73
CA GLY A 137 1.83 -14.89 6.14
C GLY A 137 0.44 -14.41 6.58
N MET A 138 -0.42 -15.38 6.94
CA MET A 138 -1.77 -15.12 7.44
C MET A 138 -1.87 -15.07 8.97
N ARG A 139 -1.00 -15.78 9.69
CA ARG A 139 -0.93 -15.82 11.16
C ARG A 139 0.05 -14.77 11.66
N ARG A 140 1.31 -14.92 11.27
CA ARG A 140 2.33 -13.88 11.34
C ARG A 140 2.25 -13.12 10.03
N ILE A 141 2.04 -11.81 10.12
CA ILE A 141 1.79 -11.00 8.93
C ILE A 141 3.06 -10.80 8.14
N ALA A 142 4.20 -10.69 8.84
CA ALA A 142 5.52 -10.70 8.24
C ALA A 142 6.49 -11.44 9.18
N THR A 143 7.41 -12.20 8.61
CA THR A 143 8.56 -12.80 9.30
C THR A 143 9.81 -12.46 8.52
N THR A 144 10.85 -11.99 9.18
CA THR A 144 12.11 -11.58 8.54
C THR A 144 13.18 -12.65 8.69
N SER A 145 14.15 -12.66 7.79
CA SER A 145 15.32 -13.55 7.86
C SER A 145 16.18 -13.35 9.12
N ASP A 146 16.07 -12.16 9.74
CA ASP A 146 16.76 -11.85 11.01
C ASP A 146 16.03 -12.41 12.25
N GLY A 147 14.99 -13.26 12.05
CA GLY A 147 14.28 -13.90 13.14
C GLY A 147 13.22 -13.02 13.82
N VAL A 148 12.82 -11.91 13.22
CA VAL A 148 11.75 -11.04 13.77
C VAL A 148 10.42 -11.39 13.12
N ALA A 149 9.40 -11.66 13.94
CA ALA A 149 8.05 -11.95 13.46
C ALA A 149 7.05 -10.89 13.92
N TYR A 150 6.29 -10.37 12.97
CA TYR A 150 5.27 -9.35 13.19
C TYR A 150 3.87 -9.96 13.18
N SER A 151 3.15 -9.81 14.28
CA SER A 151 1.75 -10.22 14.37
C SER A 151 0.92 -9.10 14.97
N ASP A 152 -0.35 -8.98 14.55
CA ASP A 152 -1.29 -8.04 15.15
C ASP A 152 -2.66 -8.71 15.31
N LYS A 153 -2.84 -9.38 16.44
CA LYS A 153 -4.09 -10.05 16.79
C LYS A 153 -5.26 -9.06 16.80
N ALA A 154 -5.05 -7.83 17.26
CA ALA A 154 -6.08 -6.79 17.33
C ALA A 154 -6.53 -6.34 15.93
N TYR A 155 -5.58 -6.13 15.00
CA TYR A 155 -5.88 -5.84 13.61
C TYR A 155 -6.69 -6.95 12.95
N LEU A 156 -6.27 -8.20 13.11
CA LEU A 156 -6.96 -9.36 12.52
C LEU A 156 -8.36 -9.54 13.13
N ALA A 157 -8.53 -9.34 14.43
CA ALA A 157 -9.83 -9.40 15.11
C ALA A 157 -10.76 -8.27 14.62
N ASN A 158 -10.25 -7.04 14.48
CA ASN A 158 -11.02 -5.91 13.96
C ASN A 158 -11.46 -6.16 12.50
N ARG A 159 -10.58 -6.70 11.67
CA ARG A 159 -10.93 -7.10 10.29
C ARG A 159 -12.02 -8.17 10.25
N ARG A 160 -11.95 -9.20 11.12
CA ARG A 160 -12.98 -10.22 11.23
C ARG A 160 -14.32 -9.62 11.64
N ARG A 161 -14.33 -8.72 12.66
CA ARG A 161 -15.52 -7.99 13.10
C ARG A 161 -16.15 -7.15 11.99
N ILE A 162 -15.36 -6.37 11.26
CA ILE A 162 -15.85 -5.57 10.13
C ILE A 162 -16.47 -6.48 9.06
N ARG A 163 -15.82 -7.59 8.75
CA ARG A 163 -16.28 -8.54 7.75
C ARG A 163 -17.61 -9.18 8.14
N TYR A 164 -17.76 -9.61 9.39
CA TYR A 164 -19.01 -10.13 9.94
C TYR A 164 -20.14 -9.10 9.79
N LYS A 165 -19.93 -7.87 10.24
CA LYS A 165 -20.92 -6.78 10.06
C LYS A 165 -21.27 -6.54 8.58
N LYS A 166 -20.30 -6.63 7.70
CA LYS A 166 -20.53 -6.50 6.24
C LYS A 166 -21.36 -7.66 5.69
N SER A 167 -21.21 -8.89 6.19
CA SER A 167 -22.01 -10.04 5.72
C SER A 167 -23.49 -9.86 6.07
N ILE A 168 -23.79 -9.45 7.31
CA ILE A 168 -25.17 -9.14 7.75
C ILE A 168 -25.79 -8.01 6.93
N LEU A 169 -25.04 -6.92 6.70
CA LEU A 169 -25.56 -5.79 5.92
C LEU A 169 -25.73 -6.10 4.43
N LYS A 170 -24.99 -7.06 3.91
CA LYS A 170 -25.14 -7.51 2.51
C LYS A 170 -26.47 -8.25 2.28
N SER A 171 -26.94 -9.06 3.23
CA SER A 171 -28.24 -9.73 3.12
C SER A 171 -29.39 -8.73 3.11
N LYS A 172 -29.28 -7.66 3.90
CA LYS A 172 -30.30 -6.58 4.03
C LYS A 172 -30.25 -5.52 2.93
N LYS A 173 -29.20 -5.51 2.09
CA LYS A 173 -28.93 -4.42 1.12
C LYS A 173 -30.01 -4.26 0.04
N LYS A 174 -30.71 -5.33 -0.34
CA LYS A 174 -31.75 -5.29 -1.39
C LYS A 174 -32.92 -4.40 -0.98
N HIS A 175 -33.28 -4.40 0.30
CA HIS A 175 -34.50 -3.81 0.84
C HIS A 175 -34.29 -2.52 1.67
N SER A 176 -33.04 -2.15 2.01
CA SER A 176 -32.80 -1.03 2.92
C SER A 176 -31.73 -0.06 2.40
N HIS A 177 -32.14 1.21 2.26
CA HIS A 177 -31.24 2.33 1.92
C HIS A 177 -30.21 2.58 3.03
N SER A 178 -30.64 2.46 4.31
CA SER A 178 -29.76 2.58 5.48
C SER A 178 -28.67 1.50 5.48
N ALA A 179 -29.01 0.24 5.14
CA ALA A 179 -28.02 -0.84 5.04
C ALA A 179 -26.97 -0.56 3.96
N ARG A 180 -27.36 0.00 2.81
CA ARG A 180 -26.44 0.42 1.74
C ARG A 180 -25.48 1.50 2.24
N ARG A 181 -25.97 2.53 2.96
CA ARG A 181 -25.15 3.61 3.54
C ARG A 181 -24.18 3.08 4.58
N LYS A 182 -24.63 2.25 5.53
CA LYS A 182 -23.79 1.60 6.54
C LYS A 182 -22.74 0.69 5.91
N LEU A 183 -23.07 -0.06 4.86
CA LEU A 183 -22.11 -0.91 4.15
C LEU A 183 -21.01 -0.08 3.47
N LYS A 184 -21.36 1.08 2.88
CA LYS A 184 -20.39 2.00 2.30
C LYS A 184 -19.44 2.57 3.36
N ALA A 185 -19.97 3.00 4.52
CA ALA A 185 -19.17 3.50 5.64
C ALA A 185 -18.19 2.42 6.16
N LEU A 186 -18.66 1.16 6.33
CA LEU A 186 -17.78 0.05 6.75
C LEU A 186 -16.67 -0.26 5.73
N ARG A 187 -16.92 -0.11 4.43
CA ARG A 187 -15.87 -0.27 3.41
C ARG A 187 -14.78 0.79 3.55
N HIS A 188 -15.16 2.05 3.80
CA HIS A 188 -14.21 3.12 4.06
C HIS A 188 -13.39 2.86 5.33
N LYS A 189 -14.07 2.48 6.43
CA LYS A 189 -13.39 2.12 7.68
C LYS A 189 -12.39 0.98 7.48
N GLU A 190 -12.79 -0.10 6.79
CA GLU A 190 -11.89 -1.23 6.50
C GLU A 190 -10.66 -0.80 5.72
N ARG A 191 -10.83 0.03 4.69
CA ARG A 191 -9.72 0.56 3.89
C ARG A 191 -8.75 1.39 4.73
N ASN A 192 -9.28 2.28 5.57
CA ASN A 192 -8.46 3.15 6.40
C ASN A 192 -7.68 2.35 7.45
N VAL A 193 -8.34 1.40 8.12
CA VAL A 193 -7.69 0.49 9.09
C VAL A 193 -6.58 -0.32 8.40
N SER A 194 -6.86 -0.87 7.22
CA SER A 194 -5.86 -1.63 6.46
C SER A 194 -4.69 -0.75 6.02
N LYS A 195 -4.97 0.45 5.52
CA LYS A 195 -3.93 1.38 5.07
C LYS A 195 -3.03 1.81 6.23
N ASN A 196 -3.63 2.18 7.36
CA ASN A 196 -2.89 2.56 8.55
C ASN A 196 -1.97 1.43 9.04
N PHE A 197 -2.52 0.22 9.18
CA PHE A 197 -1.75 -0.97 9.54
C PHE A 197 -0.56 -1.19 8.58
N CYS A 198 -0.78 -1.13 7.26
CA CYS A 198 0.29 -1.33 6.28
C CYS A 198 1.40 -0.28 6.39
N HIS A 199 1.05 0.99 6.70
CA HIS A 199 2.06 2.02 6.91
C HIS A 199 2.88 1.78 8.18
N HIS A 200 2.25 1.33 9.28
CA HIS A 200 2.97 0.99 10.51
C HIS A 200 3.90 -0.20 10.29
N LEU A 201 3.40 -1.30 9.72
CA LEU A 201 4.22 -2.47 9.41
C LEU A 201 5.40 -2.11 8.50
N ALA A 202 5.15 -1.33 7.45
CA ALA A 202 6.22 -0.90 6.55
C ALA A 202 7.28 -0.05 7.28
N ASN A 203 6.87 0.84 8.19
CA ASN A 203 7.82 1.61 8.99
C ASN A 203 8.67 0.70 9.89
N GLU A 204 8.05 -0.30 10.53
CA GLU A 204 8.81 -1.27 11.35
C GLU A 204 9.81 -2.08 10.51
N LEU A 205 9.39 -2.59 9.35
CA LEU A 205 10.28 -3.32 8.45
C LEU A 205 11.43 -2.46 7.89
N LEU A 206 11.22 -1.16 7.76
CA LEU A 206 12.24 -0.23 7.27
C LEU A 206 13.25 0.22 8.34
N LYS A 207 13.02 -0.08 9.63
CA LYS A 207 13.97 0.20 10.72
C LYS A 207 15.21 -0.71 10.71
N THR A 208 15.17 -1.81 9.94
CA THR A 208 16.32 -2.72 9.81
C THR A 208 17.58 -1.98 9.32
N ASP A 209 18.74 -2.49 9.65
CA ASP A 209 20.05 -2.05 9.10
C ASP A 209 20.27 -2.51 7.64
N LYS A 210 19.50 -3.49 7.17
CA LYS A 210 19.62 -4.04 5.82
C LYS A 210 19.17 -3.04 4.76
N THR A 211 19.86 -3.05 3.63
CA THR A 211 19.63 -2.11 2.51
C THR A 211 18.67 -2.63 1.46
N VAL A 212 18.56 -3.96 1.31
CA VAL A 212 17.72 -4.61 0.30
C VAL A 212 16.67 -5.49 0.98
N LEU A 213 15.40 -5.12 0.85
CA LEU A 213 14.27 -5.91 1.34
C LEU A 213 13.78 -6.82 0.22
N VAL A 214 13.83 -8.13 0.44
CA VAL A 214 13.43 -9.15 -0.55
C VAL A 214 12.10 -9.75 -0.14
N MET A 215 11.13 -9.80 -1.04
CA MET A 215 9.79 -10.31 -0.79
C MET A 215 9.35 -11.27 -1.90
N GLU A 216 8.39 -12.14 -1.62
CA GLU A 216 7.76 -12.94 -2.66
C GLU A 216 6.83 -12.14 -3.57
N ASP A 217 6.77 -12.52 -4.85
CA ASP A 217 5.74 -12.02 -5.74
C ASP A 217 4.41 -12.79 -5.56
N LEU A 218 3.54 -12.23 -4.73
CA LEU A 218 2.23 -12.79 -4.39
C LEU A 218 1.08 -12.26 -5.27
N THR A 219 1.37 -11.62 -6.40
CA THR A 219 0.34 -11.00 -7.28
C THR A 219 -0.71 -12.01 -7.77
N LYS A 220 -0.34 -13.25 -8.03
CA LYS A 220 -1.22 -14.31 -8.54
C LYS A 220 -1.59 -15.37 -7.50
N ILE A 221 -1.41 -15.12 -6.19
CA ILE A 221 -1.61 -16.12 -5.13
C ILE A 221 -3.01 -16.74 -5.14
N LYS A 222 -4.06 -15.95 -5.39
CA LYS A 222 -5.45 -16.44 -5.46
C LYS A 222 -5.71 -17.33 -6.70
N GLN A 223 -5.02 -17.09 -7.79
CA GLN A 223 -5.14 -17.90 -9.01
C GLN A 223 -4.45 -19.25 -8.83
N LYS A 224 -3.30 -19.28 -8.14
CA LYS A 224 -2.59 -20.53 -7.81
C LYS A 224 -3.44 -21.41 -6.89
N THR A 225 -4.03 -20.85 -5.83
CA THR A 225 -4.94 -21.56 -4.92
C THR A 225 -6.18 -22.11 -5.65
N ALA A 226 -6.62 -21.44 -6.72
CA ALA A 226 -7.76 -21.91 -7.51
C ALA A 226 -7.48 -23.19 -8.30
N LYS A 227 -6.23 -23.50 -8.59
CA LYS A 227 -5.82 -24.72 -9.29
C LYS A 227 -5.67 -25.93 -8.37
N THR A 228 -5.39 -25.70 -7.08
CA THR A 228 -5.08 -26.76 -6.11
C THR A 228 -6.23 -27.13 -5.18
N GLU A 229 -7.19 -26.24 -4.99
CA GLU A 229 -8.30 -26.43 -4.06
C GLU A 229 -9.65 -26.16 -4.71
N GLN A 230 -10.68 -26.94 -4.35
CA GLN A 230 -12.04 -26.81 -4.89
C GLN A 230 -13.08 -26.48 -3.79
N GLY A 231 -14.23 -25.94 -4.19
CA GLY A 231 -15.41 -25.78 -3.37
C GLY A 231 -15.24 -24.87 -2.14
N HIS A 232 -15.68 -25.36 -0.99
CA HIS A 232 -15.70 -24.62 0.27
C HIS A 232 -14.31 -24.37 0.84
N VAL A 233 -13.36 -25.26 0.66
CA VAL A 233 -11.96 -25.15 1.12
C VAL A 233 -11.31 -23.95 0.41
N ARG A 234 -11.39 -23.89 -0.92
CA ARG A 234 -10.90 -22.75 -1.71
C ARG A 234 -11.52 -21.43 -1.28
N LYS A 235 -12.83 -21.40 -1.02
CA LYS A 235 -13.53 -20.20 -0.57
C LYS A 235 -13.03 -19.73 0.80
N ARG A 236 -12.82 -20.67 1.74
CA ARG A 236 -12.26 -20.37 3.08
C ARG A 236 -10.83 -19.84 2.97
N HIS A 237 -9.97 -20.48 2.20
CA HIS A 237 -8.57 -20.08 2.00
C HIS A 237 -8.46 -18.73 1.31
N ASN A 238 -9.15 -18.50 0.19
CA ASN A 238 -9.17 -17.19 -0.48
C ASN A 238 -9.72 -16.07 0.41
N ASN A 239 -10.63 -16.41 1.31
CA ASN A 239 -11.14 -15.52 2.32
C ASN A 239 -10.07 -15.15 3.35
N ALA A 240 -9.25 -16.09 3.79
CA ALA A 240 -8.15 -15.85 4.73
C ALA A 240 -7.03 -15.00 4.08
N ILE A 241 -6.59 -15.37 2.88
CA ILE A 241 -5.62 -14.61 2.08
C ILE A 241 -6.07 -13.14 1.89
N SER A 242 -7.37 -12.92 1.66
CA SER A 242 -7.92 -11.56 1.49
C SER A 242 -7.89 -10.70 2.76
N GLN A 243 -7.58 -11.29 3.92
CA GLN A 243 -7.45 -10.52 5.17
C GLN A 243 -6.10 -9.83 5.30
N VAL A 244 -5.06 -10.33 4.65
CA VAL A 244 -3.74 -9.71 4.64
C VAL A 244 -3.58 -8.87 3.37
N PRO A 245 -3.25 -7.59 3.48
CA PRO A 245 -3.14 -6.68 2.33
C PRO A 245 -1.74 -6.75 1.69
N PHE A 246 -1.30 -7.93 1.25
CA PHE A 246 0.05 -8.18 0.68
C PHE A 246 0.47 -7.15 -0.36
N TYR A 247 -0.40 -6.89 -1.34
CA TYR A 247 -0.12 -5.92 -2.39
C TYR A 247 0.10 -4.50 -1.85
N GLN A 248 -0.71 -4.10 -0.85
CA GLN A 248 -0.61 -2.77 -0.26
C GLN A 248 0.68 -2.60 0.56
N ILE A 249 1.10 -3.64 1.29
CA ILE A 249 2.38 -3.66 2.02
C ILE A 249 3.54 -3.48 1.03
N LYS A 250 3.56 -4.30 -0.05
CA LYS A 250 4.57 -4.20 -1.10
C LYS A 250 4.62 -2.79 -1.70
N GLN A 251 3.48 -2.23 -2.11
CA GLN A 251 3.44 -0.88 -2.67
C GLN A 251 4.00 0.18 -1.72
N ILE A 252 3.65 0.10 -0.43
CA ILE A 252 4.12 1.07 0.56
C ILE A 252 5.62 0.95 0.78
N LEU A 253 6.15 -0.26 0.87
CA LEU A 253 7.59 -0.48 0.97
C LEU A 253 8.33 0.02 -0.27
N THR A 254 7.82 -0.28 -1.47
CA THR A 254 8.45 0.12 -2.75
C THR A 254 8.62 1.63 -2.87
N TYR A 255 7.67 2.46 -2.41
CA TYR A 255 7.87 3.90 -2.50
C TYR A 255 8.59 4.51 -1.29
N LYS A 256 8.58 3.85 -0.12
CA LYS A 256 9.25 4.39 1.08
C LYS A 256 10.73 4.03 1.14
N ALA A 257 11.11 2.84 0.70
CA ALA A 257 12.48 2.36 0.79
C ALA A 257 13.49 3.29 0.10
N PRO A 258 13.27 3.77 -1.15
CA PRO A 258 14.19 4.69 -1.80
C PRO A 258 14.39 6.02 -1.08
N LEU A 259 13.39 6.48 -0.31
CA LEU A 259 13.48 7.72 0.46
C LEU A 259 14.47 7.65 1.65
N ILE A 260 14.94 6.46 1.98
CA ILE A 260 15.88 6.21 3.08
C ILE A 260 17.08 5.36 2.65
N GLY A 261 17.41 5.37 1.35
CA GLY A 261 18.56 4.64 0.83
C GLY A 261 18.42 3.12 0.83
N LYS A 262 17.18 2.61 0.70
CA LYS A 262 16.90 1.16 0.63
C LYS A 262 16.15 0.83 -0.65
N ARG A 263 16.17 -0.45 -1.06
CA ARG A 263 15.38 -0.93 -2.19
C ARG A 263 14.56 -2.16 -1.84
N VAL A 264 13.50 -2.39 -2.61
CA VAL A 264 12.63 -3.56 -2.48
C VAL A 264 12.74 -4.41 -3.73
N GLU A 265 13.07 -5.67 -3.57
CA GLU A 265 13.14 -6.64 -4.65
C GLU A 265 12.11 -7.75 -4.47
N THR A 266 11.72 -8.40 -5.55
CA THR A 266 10.77 -9.51 -5.51
C THR A 266 11.36 -10.75 -6.15
N VAL A 267 11.02 -11.90 -5.55
CA VAL A 267 11.44 -13.23 -6.00
C VAL A 267 10.23 -14.12 -6.27
N SER A 268 10.44 -15.17 -7.04
CA SER A 268 9.41 -16.18 -7.28
C SER A 268 9.10 -16.94 -6.00
N PRO A 269 7.81 -17.18 -5.66
CA PRO A 269 7.40 -17.93 -4.45
C PRO A 269 7.53 -19.46 -4.62
N HIS A 270 8.22 -19.95 -5.64
CA HIS A 270 8.36 -21.38 -5.89
C HIS A 270 9.29 -22.02 -4.85
N ASN A 271 8.83 -23.02 -4.11
CA ASN A 271 9.57 -23.80 -3.10
C ASN A 271 10.19 -23.05 -1.92
N THR A 272 9.98 -21.76 -1.73
CA THR A 272 10.54 -21.00 -0.61
C THR A 272 10.13 -21.56 0.75
N SER A 273 8.92 -22.08 0.90
CA SER A 273 8.42 -22.69 2.14
C SER A 273 8.67 -24.21 2.26
N LYS A 274 9.23 -24.83 1.23
CA LYS A 274 9.50 -26.29 1.20
C LYS A 274 10.99 -26.64 1.26
N MET A 275 11.84 -25.70 0.95
CA MET A 275 13.28 -25.85 0.88
C MET A 275 13.91 -25.61 2.25
N ASP A 276 14.85 -26.45 2.65
CA ASP A 276 15.69 -26.21 3.81
C ASP A 276 16.69 -25.08 3.51
N CYS A 277 16.64 -24.02 4.29
CA CYS A 277 17.47 -22.84 4.09
C CYS A 277 18.95 -23.09 4.32
N ARG A 278 19.34 -24.19 4.98
CA ARG A 278 20.74 -24.53 5.30
C ARG A 278 21.47 -25.16 4.13
N ASN A 279 20.78 -25.99 3.34
CA ASN A 279 21.40 -26.79 2.26
C ASN A 279 20.66 -26.71 0.92
N GLY A 280 19.53 -26.00 0.83
CA GLY A 280 18.75 -25.87 -0.39
C GLY A 280 17.96 -27.13 -0.78
N SER A 281 17.94 -28.18 0.04
CA SER A 281 17.24 -29.42 -0.25
C SER A 281 15.73 -29.30 -0.03
N THR A 282 14.97 -29.94 -0.90
CA THR A 282 13.51 -30.13 -0.71
C THR A 282 13.16 -31.59 -0.45
N LYS A 283 14.16 -32.49 -0.53
CA LYS A 283 13.94 -33.93 -0.32
C LYS A 283 13.73 -34.20 1.16
N GLU A 284 12.71 -35.01 1.47
CA GLU A 284 12.36 -35.47 2.83
C GLU A 284 12.01 -34.34 3.81
N CYS A 285 11.96 -33.08 3.35
CA CYS A 285 11.57 -31.95 4.18
C CYS A 285 10.03 -31.83 4.21
N LYS A 286 9.48 -31.55 5.41
CA LYS A 286 8.03 -31.38 5.61
C LYS A 286 7.73 -30.11 6.39
N ARG A 287 6.71 -29.38 5.95
CA ARG A 287 6.12 -28.28 6.71
C ARG A 287 4.80 -28.72 7.34
N ILE A 288 4.72 -28.68 8.66
CA ILE A 288 3.48 -28.99 9.42
C ILE A 288 3.14 -27.74 10.25
N GLY A 289 2.14 -27.00 9.82
CA GLY A 289 1.74 -25.74 10.47
C GLY A 289 2.85 -24.70 10.47
N CYS A 290 3.34 -24.33 11.67
CA CYS A 290 4.44 -23.37 11.85
C CYS A 290 5.82 -24.05 12.01
N ARG A 291 5.90 -25.39 11.92
CA ARG A 291 7.14 -26.15 12.08
C ARG A 291 7.63 -26.65 10.73
N PHE A 292 8.91 -26.55 10.49
CA PHE A 292 9.63 -27.12 9.38
C PHE A 292 10.50 -28.26 9.90
N TYR A 293 10.35 -29.43 9.32
CA TYR A 293 11.09 -30.64 9.61
C TYR A 293 12.07 -30.87 8.47
N ALA A 294 13.34 -30.78 8.75
CA ALA A 294 14.40 -31.04 7.79
C ALA A 294 14.70 -32.55 7.66
N SER A 295 15.41 -32.95 6.61
CA SER A 295 15.76 -34.35 6.35
C SER A 295 16.67 -34.97 7.42
N ASP A 296 17.43 -34.16 8.13
CA ASP A 296 18.32 -34.57 9.22
C ASP A 296 17.62 -34.62 10.60
N GLY A 297 16.27 -34.47 10.62
CA GLY A 297 15.49 -34.48 11.85
C GLY A 297 15.46 -33.14 12.62
N VAL A 298 16.20 -32.13 12.20
CA VAL A 298 16.16 -30.81 12.83
C VAL A 298 14.82 -30.13 12.57
N VAL A 299 14.26 -29.51 13.63
CA VAL A 299 12.95 -28.84 13.58
C VAL A 299 13.13 -27.37 13.92
N PHE A 300 12.64 -26.48 13.05
CA PHE A 300 12.67 -25.04 13.28
C PHE A 300 11.43 -24.33 12.71
N ASP A 301 11.36 -23.03 12.88
CA ASP A 301 10.19 -22.27 12.46
C ASP A 301 10.07 -22.20 10.94
N ALA A 302 8.89 -22.55 10.41
CA ALA A 302 8.66 -22.64 8.98
C ALA A 302 8.58 -21.28 8.29
N ASP A 303 8.08 -20.24 8.95
CA ASP A 303 7.97 -18.89 8.37
C ASP A 303 9.36 -18.24 8.34
N TRP A 304 10.20 -18.53 9.36
CA TRP A 304 11.59 -18.09 9.38
C TRP A 304 12.43 -18.77 8.31
N ASN A 305 12.31 -20.09 8.15
CA ASN A 305 12.91 -20.82 7.04
C ASN A 305 12.56 -20.21 5.67
N ALA A 306 11.28 -19.89 5.47
CA ALA A 306 10.83 -19.25 4.24
C ALA A 306 11.45 -17.86 4.04
N ALA A 307 11.54 -17.05 5.10
CA ALA A 307 12.15 -15.73 5.03
C ALA A 307 13.66 -15.79 4.66
N ILE A 308 14.39 -16.74 5.22
CA ILE A 308 15.79 -16.97 4.86
C ILE A 308 15.91 -17.41 3.41
N ASN A 309 15.09 -18.36 2.96
CA ASN A 309 15.07 -18.80 1.57
C ASN A 309 14.76 -17.68 0.58
N ILE A 310 13.90 -16.73 0.97
CA ILE A 310 13.60 -15.53 0.17
C ILE A 310 14.84 -14.66 0.02
N ALA A 311 15.60 -14.42 1.10
CA ALA A 311 16.86 -13.65 1.05
C ALA A 311 17.90 -14.35 0.19
N LEU A 312 18.12 -15.65 0.39
CA LEU A 312 19.11 -16.46 -0.31
C LEU A 312 18.91 -16.51 -1.83
N ARG A 313 17.69 -16.29 -2.32
CA ARG A 313 17.42 -16.20 -3.76
C ARG A 313 18.06 -15.02 -4.45
N LYS A 314 18.39 -13.99 -3.70
CA LYS A 314 19.07 -12.79 -4.24
C LYS A 314 20.55 -12.79 -3.89
N HIS A 315 20.90 -13.36 -2.76
CA HIS A 315 22.29 -13.45 -2.35
C HIS A 315 22.57 -14.81 -1.71
N PRO A 316 23.40 -15.68 -2.33
CA PRO A 316 23.73 -17.00 -1.82
C PRO A 316 24.74 -16.96 -0.68
N ILE A 317 24.56 -16.09 0.33
CA ILE A 317 25.40 -16.09 1.53
C ILE A 317 24.87 -17.14 2.49
N SER A 318 25.78 -17.90 3.11
CA SER A 318 25.46 -18.80 4.19
C SER A 318 24.95 -18.03 5.41
N PHE A 319 23.66 -18.12 5.70
CA PHE A 319 23.11 -17.65 6.96
C PHE A 319 23.51 -18.64 8.06
N LYS A 320 24.26 -18.17 9.07
CA LYS A 320 24.39 -18.91 10.31
C LYS A 320 23.07 -18.80 11.06
N LEU A 321 22.35 -19.90 11.21
CA LEU A 321 21.19 -19.96 12.09
C LEU A 321 21.64 -19.68 13.52
N PRO A 322 20.92 -18.84 14.28
CA PRO A 322 21.11 -18.76 15.72
C PRO A 322 20.94 -20.15 16.34
N LEU A 323 21.81 -20.53 17.26
CA LEU A 323 21.84 -21.87 17.86
C LEU A 323 20.56 -22.24 18.61
N ASP A 324 19.78 -21.25 19.04
CA ASP A 324 18.56 -21.41 19.81
C ASP A 324 17.28 -21.45 18.98
N GLY A 325 17.34 -21.16 17.68
CA GLY A 325 16.21 -21.25 16.73
C GLY A 325 14.96 -20.43 17.10
N GLN A 326 15.10 -19.51 18.07
CA GLN A 326 13.96 -18.75 18.60
C GLN A 326 13.69 -17.49 17.75
N LEU A 327 12.40 -17.21 17.55
CA LEU A 327 11.91 -16.03 16.86
C LEU A 327 11.57 -14.91 17.84
N ASN A 328 12.05 -13.70 17.56
CA ASN A 328 11.62 -12.52 18.28
C ASN A 328 10.25 -12.08 17.78
N LEU A 329 9.21 -12.26 18.61
CA LEU A 329 7.84 -11.91 18.25
C LEU A 329 7.51 -10.46 18.63
N ILE A 330 7.25 -9.61 17.64
CA ILE A 330 6.66 -8.29 17.85
C ILE A 330 5.14 -8.43 17.79
N GLY A 331 4.51 -8.42 18.96
CA GLY A 331 3.08 -8.74 19.12
C GLY A 331 2.10 -7.68 18.60
N ARG A 332 2.50 -6.41 18.51
CA ARG A 332 1.67 -5.30 18.05
C ARG A 332 2.42 -4.40 17.08
N VAL A 333 1.88 -4.24 15.89
CA VAL A 333 2.41 -3.33 14.87
C VAL A 333 1.84 -1.91 15.02
N CYS A 334 0.61 -1.78 15.55
CA CYS A 334 -0.04 -0.50 15.81
C CYS A 334 -0.20 -0.32 17.32
N GLN A 335 0.66 0.49 17.94
CA GLN A 335 0.43 0.94 19.32
C GLN A 335 -0.32 2.26 19.34
N PRO A 336 -1.29 2.48 20.27
CA PRO A 336 -1.71 3.82 20.61
C PRO A 336 -0.52 4.57 21.25
N PRO A 337 -0.38 5.87 21.08
CA PRO A 337 0.65 6.64 21.77
C PRO A 337 0.38 6.53 23.28
N ASN A 338 1.27 5.95 24.04
CA ASN A 338 1.23 5.68 25.49
C ASN A 338 0.65 4.29 25.90
N SER A 339 1.45 3.25 25.76
CA SER A 339 1.40 2.10 26.67
C SER A 339 2.74 1.38 26.66
N GLY A 340 3.30 1.17 27.87
CA GLY A 340 4.59 0.54 28.11
C GLY A 340 4.65 -0.91 27.60
N PHE A 341 5.81 -1.32 27.21
CA PHE A 341 6.11 -2.66 26.69
C PHE A 341 6.01 -3.72 27.80
N SER A 342 5.26 -4.78 27.54
CA SER A 342 5.49 -6.08 28.18
C SER A 342 5.78 -7.12 27.10
N SER A 343 6.95 -7.73 27.18
CA SER A 343 7.38 -8.85 26.35
C SER A 343 6.67 -10.11 26.80
N GLU A 344 5.68 -10.60 26.06
CA GLU A 344 5.13 -11.93 26.28
C GLU A 344 5.90 -12.98 25.49
N THR A 345 6.66 -13.79 26.19
CA THR A 345 7.22 -15.05 25.70
C THR A 345 6.10 -16.04 25.39
N CYS A 346 6.10 -16.59 24.21
CA CYS A 346 5.13 -17.57 23.75
C CYS A 346 5.34 -18.90 24.49
N LYS A 347 4.48 -19.23 25.47
CA LYS A 347 4.40 -20.58 26.02
C LYS A 347 3.81 -21.54 24.97
N PRO A 348 4.31 -22.78 24.86
CA PRO A 348 3.71 -23.77 23.98
C PRO A 348 2.34 -24.19 24.52
N SER A 349 1.27 -23.93 23.78
CA SER A 349 -0.04 -24.51 24.06
C SER A 349 -0.04 -25.97 23.59
N HIS A 350 -0.14 -26.88 24.55
CA HIS A 350 -0.60 -28.24 24.33
C HIS A 350 -2.03 -28.22 23.79
N LEU A 351 -2.22 -28.86 22.67
CA LEU A 351 -3.31 -29.64 22.09
C LEU A 351 -3.32 -29.52 20.56
#